data_6398e0ad8e6d5bb957e2fd9fe1779e7e
#
_entry.id   6398e0ad8e6d5bb957e2fd9fe1779e7e
#
_cell.length_a   1.000
_cell.length_b   1.000
_cell.length_c   1.000
_cell.angle_alpha   90.00
_cell.angle_beta   90.00
_cell.angle_gamma   90.00
#
_symmetry.space_group_name_H-M   'P 1'
#
loop_
_entity.id
_entity.type
_entity.pdbx_description
1 polymer ?
#
loop_
_entity_poly.entity_id
_entity_poly.type
_entity_poly.pdbx_seq_one_letter_code
_entity_poly.pdbx_strand_id
1 'polypeptide(L)'
;MPPRGTIIEAKDFAQRHGAWIAARLGRLPKAAPFLPGTLVPLRGVPHKIVHRAGERGTVWTETRDSGEKILCVAGGIEHTERRVLDFLKREARRDLQKAADAYAEQLGVKVKRLSIRDQSSRWGSCTSAGSLSFSWRLILAPPFVLDYLAAHEVAHLIEMNHSPRFWKVCGKICGSVERAKKWLDTCGNDLHRYGVED
;
A
#
# COMPACT_ATOMS: atom_id res chain seq x y z
N MET A 1 23.91 -4.96 -2.18
CA MET A 1 25.19 -5.08 -1.43
C MET A 1 25.52 -3.74 -0.80
N PRO A 2 26.17 -3.71 0.39
CA PRO A 2 26.70 -2.46 0.93
C PRO A 2 27.69 -1.83 -0.07
N PRO A 3 27.84 -0.50 -0.11
CA PRO A 3 28.69 0.17 -1.10
C PRO A 3 30.18 -0.26 -1.12
N ARG A 4 30.63 -0.99 -0.09
CA ARG A 4 32.01 -1.50 0.06
C ARG A 4 32.07 -3.03 0.17
N GLY A 5 30.96 -3.75 -0.06
CA GLY A 5 30.93 -5.20 0.03
C GLY A 5 31.44 -5.89 -1.23
N THR A 6 32.20 -6.95 -1.07
CA THR A 6 32.72 -7.79 -2.18
C THR A 6 31.72 -8.93 -2.50
N ILE A 7 31.79 -9.46 -3.74
CA ILE A 7 31.00 -10.63 -4.14
C ILE A 7 31.36 -11.86 -3.29
N ILE A 8 32.63 -11.97 -2.84
CA ILE A 8 33.10 -13.08 -2.00
C ILE A 8 32.40 -13.03 -0.64
N GLU A 9 32.36 -11.87 0.00
CA GLU A 9 31.66 -11.67 1.28
C GLU A 9 30.16 -11.94 1.16
N ALA A 10 29.54 -11.53 0.05
CA ALA A 10 28.14 -11.81 -0.22
C ALA A 10 27.85 -13.31 -0.38
N LYS A 11 28.71 -14.05 -1.07
CA LYS A 11 28.61 -15.52 -1.22
C LYS A 11 28.81 -16.23 0.12
N ASP A 12 29.80 -15.85 0.89
CA ASP A 12 30.08 -16.42 2.21
C ASP A 12 28.91 -16.14 3.19
N PHE A 13 28.35 -14.93 3.18
CA PHE A 13 27.13 -14.61 3.91
C PHE A 13 25.97 -15.51 3.48
N ALA A 14 25.73 -15.65 2.17
CA ALA A 14 24.66 -16.48 1.65
C ALA A 14 24.83 -17.96 2.00
N GLN A 15 26.06 -18.49 2.01
CA GLN A 15 26.35 -19.86 2.44
C GLN A 15 26.06 -20.05 3.93
N ARG A 16 26.53 -19.16 4.79
CA ARG A 16 26.31 -19.24 6.24
C ARG A 16 24.85 -19.10 6.65
N HIS A 17 24.07 -18.32 5.90
CA HIS A 17 22.67 -18.04 6.21
C HIS A 17 21.67 -18.68 5.24
N GLY A 18 22.12 -19.62 4.40
CA GLY A 18 21.32 -20.22 3.31
C GLY A 18 20.00 -20.82 3.79
N ALA A 19 20.02 -21.58 4.86
CA ALA A 19 18.80 -22.16 5.43
C ALA A 19 17.81 -21.09 5.92
N TRP A 20 18.29 -20.05 6.57
CA TRP A 20 17.45 -18.93 7.00
C TRP A 20 16.89 -18.14 5.80
N ILE A 21 17.73 -17.88 4.78
CA ILE A 21 17.30 -17.22 3.54
C ILE A 21 16.24 -18.06 2.84
N ALA A 22 16.45 -19.36 2.67
CA ALA A 22 15.48 -20.28 2.03
C ALA A 22 14.15 -20.31 2.80
N ALA A 23 14.20 -20.41 4.14
CA ALA A 23 12.98 -20.35 4.95
C ALA A 23 12.25 -19.01 4.84
N ARG A 24 12.98 -17.89 4.69
CA ARG A 24 12.40 -16.57 4.49
C ARG A 24 11.78 -16.43 3.11
N LEU A 25 12.46 -16.89 2.06
CA LEU A 25 11.97 -16.91 0.68
C LEU A 25 10.73 -17.80 0.53
N GLY A 26 10.72 -18.98 1.16
CA GLY A 26 9.57 -19.88 1.14
C GLY A 26 8.32 -19.33 1.84
N ARG A 27 8.47 -18.29 2.66
CA ARG A 27 7.35 -17.55 3.30
C ARG A 27 6.88 -16.34 2.50
N LEU A 28 7.55 -16.00 1.40
CA LEU A 28 7.08 -14.92 0.55
C LEU A 28 5.75 -15.31 -0.08
N PRO A 29 4.75 -14.43 -0.06
CA PRO A 29 3.48 -14.69 -0.69
C PRO A 29 3.70 -14.90 -2.20
N LYS A 30 3.00 -15.89 -2.78
CA LYS A 30 3.02 -16.10 -4.23
C LYS A 30 2.62 -14.82 -4.96
N ALA A 31 3.31 -14.49 -6.04
CA ALA A 31 2.98 -13.37 -6.91
C ALA A 31 1.50 -13.41 -7.33
N ALA A 32 0.89 -12.25 -7.44
CA ALA A 32 -0.49 -12.07 -7.88
C ALA A 32 -0.52 -10.97 -8.96
N PRO A 33 -0.17 -11.32 -10.22
CA PRO A 33 -0.19 -10.37 -11.33
C PRO A 33 -1.62 -9.86 -11.58
N PHE A 34 -1.76 -8.68 -12.12
CA PHE A 34 -3.08 -8.09 -12.39
C PHE A 34 -3.70 -8.62 -13.68
N LEU A 35 -3.84 -9.95 -13.78
CA LEU A 35 -4.43 -10.65 -14.91
C LEU A 35 -5.91 -10.95 -14.70
N PRO A 36 -6.71 -11.13 -15.76
CA PRO A 36 -8.08 -11.58 -15.66
C PRO A 36 -8.19 -12.87 -14.83
N GLY A 37 -9.15 -12.89 -13.90
CA GLY A 37 -9.34 -13.99 -12.94
C GLY A 37 -8.63 -13.82 -11.60
N THR A 38 -7.59 -12.98 -11.51
CA THR A 38 -6.89 -12.71 -10.24
C THR A 38 -7.82 -11.97 -9.26
N LEU A 39 -7.78 -12.37 -7.99
CA LEU A 39 -8.44 -11.67 -6.89
C LEU A 39 -7.52 -10.59 -6.34
N VAL A 40 -7.96 -9.34 -6.39
CA VAL A 40 -7.24 -8.18 -5.85
C VAL A 40 -8.08 -7.52 -4.76
N PRO A 41 -7.57 -7.33 -3.55
CA PRO A 41 -8.30 -6.59 -2.54
C PRO A 41 -8.35 -5.11 -2.91
N LEU A 42 -9.53 -4.52 -2.82
CA LEU A 42 -9.72 -3.08 -2.87
C LEU A 42 -10.41 -2.67 -1.57
N ARG A 43 -9.75 -1.85 -0.76
CA ARG A 43 -10.21 -1.50 0.59
C ARG A 43 -10.48 -2.73 1.47
N GLY A 44 -9.59 -3.73 1.37
CA GLY A 44 -9.70 -4.99 2.11
C GLY A 44 -10.75 -5.98 1.57
N VAL A 45 -11.51 -5.61 0.54
CA VAL A 45 -12.55 -6.47 -0.05
C VAL A 45 -12.03 -7.09 -1.35
N PRO A 46 -12.03 -8.44 -1.50
CA PRO A 46 -11.59 -9.10 -2.72
C PRO A 46 -12.46 -8.71 -3.93
N HIS A 47 -11.80 -8.34 -5.03
CA HIS A 47 -12.44 -8.09 -6.33
C HIS A 47 -11.77 -8.96 -7.38
N LYS A 48 -12.53 -9.68 -8.17
CA LYS A 48 -12.02 -10.47 -9.29
C LYS A 48 -11.83 -9.59 -10.51
N ILE A 49 -10.63 -9.60 -11.08
CA ILE A 49 -10.36 -8.88 -12.33
C ILE A 49 -11.12 -9.55 -13.47
N VAL A 50 -11.90 -8.77 -14.23
CA VAL A 50 -12.66 -9.23 -15.39
C VAL A 50 -12.37 -8.32 -16.57
N HIS A 51 -11.83 -8.91 -17.65
CA HIS A 51 -11.64 -8.19 -18.90
C HIS A 51 -12.97 -8.01 -19.63
N ARG A 52 -13.26 -6.79 -20.09
CA ARG A 52 -14.49 -6.38 -20.79
C ARG A 52 -14.13 -5.83 -22.16
N ALA A 53 -13.90 -6.72 -23.13
CA ALA A 53 -13.64 -6.32 -24.51
C ALA A 53 -14.82 -5.54 -25.10
N GLY A 54 -14.54 -4.41 -25.74
CA GLY A 54 -15.57 -3.60 -26.42
C GLY A 54 -16.40 -2.69 -25.52
N GLU A 55 -16.28 -2.77 -24.19
CA GLU A 55 -16.95 -1.84 -23.30
C GLU A 55 -16.23 -0.47 -23.21
N ARG A 56 -16.99 0.58 -22.95
CA ARG A 56 -16.45 1.93 -22.76
C ARG A 56 -15.91 2.10 -21.33
N GLY A 57 -14.88 2.91 -21.18
CA GLY A 57 -14.25 3.17 -19.88
C GLY A 57 -12.81 2.66 -19.81
N THR A 58 -12.24 2.65 -18.63
CA THR A 58 -10.89 2.11 -18.37
C THR A 58 -10.94 1.00 -17.34
N VAL A 59 -11.19 1.34 -16.07
CA VAL A 59 -11.36 0.40 -14.97
C VAL A 59 -12.44 0.93 -14.03
N TRP A 60 -13.36 0.04 -13.63
CA TRP A 60 -14.43 0.33 -12.66
C TRP A 60 -14.78 -0.90 -11.85
N THR A 61 -15.52 -0.72 -10.76
CA THR A 61 -16.01 -1.81 -9.91
C THR A 61 -17.49 -2.06 -10.14
N GLU A 62 -17.89 -3.34 -10.11
CA GLU A 62 -19.28 -3.79 -10.13
C GLU A 62 -19.51 -4.82 -9.03
N THR A 63 -20.79 -5.01 -8.68
CA THR A 63 -21.22 -6.12 -7.85
C THR A 63 -22.23 -6.92 -8.68
N ARG A 64 -21.95 -8.21 -8.88
CA ARG A 64 -22.85 -9.13 -9.57
C ARG A 64 -24.07 -9.48 -8.70
N ASP A 65 -25.11 -9.98 -9.30
CA ASP A 65 -26.32 -10.45 -8.60
C ASP A 65 -25.99 -11.51 -7.53
N SER A 66 -24.95 -12.31 -7.75
CA SER A 66 -24.40 -13.27 -6.78
C SER A 66 -23.73 -12.65 -5.55
N GLY A 67 -23.56 -11.30 -5.53
CA GLY A 67 -22.78 -10.59 -4.51
C GLY A 67 -21.26 -10.57 -4.77
N GLU A 68 -20.76 -11.27 -5.81
CA GLU A 68 -19.34 -11.23 -6.19
C GLU A 68 -18.94 -9.83 -6.63
N LYS A 69 -17.87 -9.28 -6.03
CA LYS A 69 -17.30 -8.00 -6.43
C LYS A 69 -16.28 -8.21 -7.53
N ILE A 70 -16.38 -7.42 -8.60
CA ILE A 70 -15.51 -7.50 -9.75
C ILE A 70 -14.87 -6.14 -10.05
N LEU A 71 -13.66 -6.20 -10.59
CA LEU A 71 -12.91 -5.09 -11.14
C LEU A 71 -12.90 -5.24 -12.65
N CYS A 72 -13.76 -4.51 -13.33
CA CYS A 72 -13.88 -4.54 -14.78
C CYS A 72 -12.78 -3.72 -15.43
N VAL A 73 -12.16 -4.26 -16.49
CA VAL A 73 -11.09 -3.61 -17.26
C VAL A 73 -11.45 -3.64 -18.74
N ALA A 74 -11.70 -2.47 -19.33
CA ALA A 74 -12.01 -2.33 -20.76
C ALA A 74 -10.74 -2.23 -21.62
N GLY A 75 -10.89 -2.44 -22.94
CA GLY A 75 -9.87 -2.27 -23.97
C GLY A 75 -8.99 -3.50 -24.18
N GLY A 76 -7.80 -3.35 -24.79
CA GLY A 76 -6.91 -4.46 -25.09
C GLY A 76 -6.44 -5.18 -23.82
N ILE A 77 -6.44 -6.52 -23.87
CA ILE A 77 -6.10 -7.39 -22.74
C ILE A 77 -4.66 -7.17 -22.26
N GLU A 78 -3.75 -6.87 -23.18
CA GLU A 78 -2.33 -6.57 -22.95
C GLU A 78 -2.11 -5.33 -22.08
N HIS A 79 -3.13 -4.49 -21.91
CA HIS A 79 -3.07 -3.30 -21.06
C HIS A 79 -3.69 -3.49 -19.68
N THR A 80 -4.17 -4.70 -19.36
CA THR A 80 -4.91 -4.97 -18.13
C THR A 80 -4.10 -4.61 -16.89
N GLU A 81 -2.87 -5.08 -16.78
CA GLU A 81 -2.01 -4.86 -15.61
C GLU A 81 -1.77 -3.37 -15.36
N ARG A 82 -1.34 -2.65 -16.39
CA ARG A 82 -1.08 -1.21 -16.29
C ARG A 82 -2.35 -0.45 -15.88
N ARG A 83 -3.50 -0.78 -16.49
CA ARG A 83 -4.78 -0.12 -16.20
C ARG A 83 -5.25 -0.37 -14.77
N VAL A 84 -5.11 -1.60 -14.28
CA VAL A 84 -5.43 -1.94 -12.87
C VAL A 84 -4.51 -1.19 -11.93
N LEU A 85 -3.20 -1.18 -12.19
CA LEU A 85 -2.25 -0.44 -11.37
C LEU A 85 -2.55 1.07 -11.32
N ASP A 86 -2.84 1.67 -12.48
CA ASP A 86 -3.17 3.09 -12.58
C ASP A 86 -4.48 3.41 -11.83
N PHE A 87 -5.47 2.52 -11.91
CA PHE A 87 -6.71 2.62 -11.15
C PHE A 87 -6.44 2.59 -9.65
N LEU A 88 -5.70 1.59 -9.15
CA LEU A 88 -5.37 1.45 -7.74
C LEU A 88 -4.57 2.64 -7.20
N LYS A 89 -3.60 3.16 -7.96
CA LYS A 89 -2.85 4.38 -7.60
C LYS A 89 -3.76 5.62 -7.51
N ARG A 90 -4.73 5.73 -8.40
CA ARG A 90 -5.71 6.83 -8.39
C ARG A 90 -6.64 6.75 -7.19
N GLU A 91 -7.14 5.54 -6.89
CA GLU A 91 -7.97 5.29 -5.71
C GLU A 91 -7.21 5.55 -4.41
N ALA A 92 -5.95 5.07 -4.32
CA ALA A 92 -5.07 5.34 -3.19
C ALA A 92 -4.86 6.85 -2.98
N ARG A 93 -4.58 7.59 -4.05
CA ARG A 93 -4.43 9.05 -3.97
C ARG A 93 -5.68 9.72 -3.44
N ARG A 94 -6.86 9.32 -3.96
CA ARG A 94 -8.14 9.90 -3.54
C ARG A 94 -8.40 9.69 -2.05
N ASP A 95 -8.27 8.45 -1.58
CA ASP A 95 -8.59 8.12 -0.20
C ASP A 95 -7.56 8.69 0.78
N LEU A 96 -6.25 8.63 0.45
CA LEU A 96 -5.19 9.21 1.27
C LEU A 96 -5.26 10.74 1.32
N GLN A 97 -5.56 11.39 0.20
CA GLN A 97 -5.71 12.85 0.19
C GLN A 97 -6.87 13.26 1.10
N LYS A 98 -8.04 12.61 0.95
CA LYS A 98 -9.21 12.88 1.79
C LYS A 98 -8.92 12.71 3.28
N ALA A 99 -8.25 11.62 3.66
CA ALA A 99 -7.89 11.35 5.05
C ALA A 99 -6.86 12.35 5.57
N ALA A 100 -5.80 12.62 4.80
CA ALA A 100 -4.75 13.56 5.18
C ALA A 100 -5.28 14.99 5.36
N ASP A 101 -6.16 15.45 4.48
CA ASP A 101 -6.79 16.78 4.57
C ASP A 101 -7.65 16.90 5.84
N ALA A 102 -8.45 15.87 6.14
CA ALA A 102 -9.28 15.85 7.35
C ALA A 102 -8.44 15.89 8.64
N TYR A 103 -7.33 15.13 8.70
CA TYR A 103 -6.45 15.14 9.86
C TYR A 103 -5.61 16.43 9.95
N ALA A 104 -5.21 16.99 8.83
CA ALA A 104 -4.52 18.28 8.79
C ALA A 104 -5.40 19.41 9.32
N GLU A 105 -6.69 19.42 8.96
CA GLU A 105 -7.67 20.35 9.50
C GLU A 105 -7.83 20.20 11.03
N GLN A 106 -8.00 18.96 11.51
CA GLN A 106 -8.14 18.68 12.96
C GLN A 106 -6.92 19.14 13.78
N LEU A 107 -5.71 19.06 13.20
CA LEU A 107 -4.48 19.47 13.87
C LEU A 107 -4.08 20.93 13.61
N GLY A 108 -4.80 21.65 12.74
CA GLY A 108 -4.46 23.04 12.36
C GLY A 108 -3.13 23.13 11.59
N VAL A 109 -2.75 22.09 10.85
CA VAL A 109 -1.51 22.03 10.05
C VAL A 109 -1.81 22.01 8.56
N LYS A 110 -0.80 22.29 7.72
CA LYS A 110 -0.96 22.29 6.27
C LYS A 110 -0.07 21.25 5.61
N VAL A 111 -0.70 20.35 4.86
CA VAL A 111 -0.02 19.46 3.92
C VAL A 111 0.30 20.24 2.65
N LYS A 112 1.59 20.36 2.30
CA LYS A 112 2.01 21.08 1.08
C LYS A 112 1.92 20.23 -0.17
N ARG A 113 2.24 18.94 -0.04
CA ARG A 113 2.25 17.99 -1.17
C ARG A 113 1.97 16.58 -0.67
N LEU A 114 1.16 15.83 -1.43
CA LEU A 114 0.99 14.40 -1.25
C LEU A 114 1.43 13.67 -2.53
N SER A 115 2.25 12.63 -2.37
CA SER A 115 2.72 11.79 -3.46
C SER A 115 2.42 10.32 -3.19
N ILE A 116 2.05 9.60 -4.25
CA ILE A 116 1.86 8.15 -4.22
C ILE A 116 3.10 7.50 -4.84
N ARG A 117 3.67 6.53 -4.14
CA ARG A 117 4.90 5.83 -4.51
C ARG A 117 4.68 4.31 -4.48
N ASP A 118 5.68 3.58 -4.96
CA ASP A 118 5.80 2.14 -4.79
C ASP A 118 7.06 1.84 -3.96
N GLN A 119 6.92 1.97 -2.63
CA GLN A 119 8.00 1.75 -1.69
C GLN A 119 7.86 0.38 -1.06
N SER A 120 8.95 -0.37 -0.96
CA SER A 120 8.99 -1.69 -0.34
C SER A 120 9.35 -1.66 1.15
N SER A 121 10.04 -0.59 1.61
CA SER A 121 10.60 -0.51 2.97
C SER A 121 9.76 0.29 3.97
N ARG A 122 8.74 1.03 3.50
CA ARG A 122 7.87 1.85 4.36
C ARG A 122 6.52 2.10 3.71
N TRP A 123 5.49 2.31 4.53
CA TRP A 123 4.13 2.58 4.07
C TRP A 123 3.87 4.06 3.82
N GLY A 124 4.55 4.91 4.59
CA GLY A 124 4.46 6.36 4.47
C GLY A 124 5.75 7.06 4.86
N SER A 125 5.82 8.35 4.62
CA SER A 125 6.85 9.26 5.14
C SER A 125 6.38 10.69 5.09
N CYS A 126 6.81 11.48 6.08
CA CYS A 126 6.62 12.92 6.15
C CYS A 126 7.98 13.62 6.16
N THR A 127 8.07 14.77 5.51
CA THR A 127 9.22 15.65 5.61
C THR A 127 8.87 16.90 6.45
N SER A 128 9.86 17.50 7.09
CA SER A 128 9.69 18.77 7.83
C SER A 128 9.18 19.92 6.94
N ALA A 129 9.37 19.82 5.63
CA ALA A 129 8.82 20.75 4.66
C ALA A 129 7.32 20.59 4.36
N GLY A 130 6.64 19.62 4.97
CA GLY A 130 5.21 19.38 4.79
C GLY A 130 4.84 18.51 3.59
N SER A 131 5.77 17.69 3.08
CA SER A 131 5.50 16.77 1.99
C SER A 131 5.27 15.37 2.54
N LEU A 132 4.12 14.79 2.19
CA LEU A 132 3.74 13.42 2.52
C LEU A 132 3.99 12.49 1.32
N SER A 133 4.40 11.27 1.59
CA SER A 133 4.54 10.22 0.57
C SER A 133 3.97 8.92 1.11
N PHE A 134 3.17 8.20 0.31
CA PHE A 134 2.51 6.96 0.69
C PHE A 134 2.69 5.88 -0.36
N SER A 135 2.74 4.62 0.08
CA SER A 135 2.65 3.47 -0.82
C SER A 135 1.22 3.36 -1.38
N TRP A 136 1.09 3.17 -2.71
CA TRP A 136 -0.20 2.91 -3.35
C TRP A 136 -0.86 1.63 -2.80
N ARG A 137 -0.06 0.68 -2.30
CA ARG A 137 -0.54 -0.61 -1.80
C ARG A 137 -1.46 -0.48 -0.59
N LEU A 138 -1.47 0.66 0.08
CA LEU A 138 -2.40 0.94 1.19
C LEU A 138 -3.87 0.87 0.78
N ILE A 139 -4.20 1.07 -0.52
CA ILE A 139 -5.57 0.91 -1.02
C ILE A 139 -6.06 -0.54 -0.99
N LEU A 140 -5.13 -1.50 -0.95
CA LEU A 140 -5.44 -2.92 -0.86
C LEU A 140 -5.85 -3.33 0.57
N ALA A 141 -5.33 -2.61 1.56
CA ALA A 141 -5.60 -2.84 2.98
C ALA A 141 -7.04 -2.42 3.37
N PRO A 142 -7.56 -2.92 4.50
CA PRO A 142 -8.80 -2.39 5.09
C PRO A 142 -8.70 -0.88 5.34
N PRO A 143 -9.81 -0.13 5.22
CA PRO A 143 -9.81 1.34 5.30
C PRO A 143 -9.16 1.91 6.56
N PHE A 144 -9.34 1.26 7.72
CA PHE A 144 -8.76 1.72 8.98
C PHE A 144 -7.22 1.72 8.99
N VAL A 145 -6.57 0.93 8.11
CA VAL A 145 -5.10 0.88 7.97
C VAL A 145 -4.60 2.10 7.20
N LEU A 146 -5.23 2.39 6.06
CA LEU A 146 -4.95 3.58 5.27
C LEU A 146 -5.19 4.85 6.09
N ASP A 147 -6.30 4.88 6.81
CA ASP A 147 -6.71 5.97 7.68
C ASP A 147 -5.66 6.24 8.78
N TYR A 148 -5.21 5.18 9.47
CA TYR A 148 -4.13 5.26 10.45
C TYR A 148 -2.83 5.82 9.84
N LEU A 149 -2.42 5.34 8.65
CA LEU A 149 -1.20 5.84 8.01
C LEU A 149 -1.31 7.32 7.65
N ALA A 150 -2.47 7.76 7.16
CA ALA A 150 -2.72 9.18 6.91
C ALA A 150 -2.59 10.02 8.20
N ALA A 151 -3.20 9.58 9.29
CA ALA A 151 -3.10 10.23 10.61
C ALA A 151 -1.65 10.25 11.11
N HIS A 152 -0.91 9.13 10.97
CA HIS A 152 0.48 8.99 11.39
C HIS A 152 1.40 10.00 10.68
N GLU A 153 1.31 10.08 9.35
CA GLU A 153 2.16 11.00 8.58
C GLU A 153 1.76 12.47 8.79
N VAL A 154 0.50 12.77 9.01
CA VAL A 154 0.05 14.13 9.36
C VAL A 154 0.50 14.51 10.76
N ALA A 155 0.48 13.59 11.74
CA ALA A 155 0.98 13.84 13.09
C ALA A 155 2.49 14.23 13.10
N HIS A 156 3.27 13.74 12.13
CA HIS A 156 4.66 14.15 11.95
C HIS A 156 4.85 15.63 11.60
N LEU A 157 3.83 16.33 11.11
CA LEU A 157 3.89 17.78 10.92
C LEU A 157 3.92 18.56 12.25
N ILE A 158 3.52 17.92 13.36
CA ILE A 158 3.61 18.46 14.72
C ILE A 158 4.87 17.95 15.43
N GLU A 159 5.18 16.64 15.27
CA GLU A 159 6.28 15.98 15.99
C GLU A 159 7.00 15.02 15.05
N MET A 160 8.22 15.35 14.65
CA MET A 160 8.96 14.60 13.61
C MET A 160 9.51 13.25 14.09
N ASN A 161 9.58 13.01 15.39
CA ASN A 161 10.06 11.75 15.97
C ASN A 161 8.91 11.02 16.68
N HIS A 162 9.04 9.71 16.88
CA HIS A 162 8.05 8.87 17.53
C HIS A 162 8.11 8.96 19.07
N SER A 163 8.25 10.17 19.62
CA SER A 163 8.25 10.45 21.05
C SER A 163 6.86 10.15 21.70
N PRO A 164 6.76 10.13 23.04
CA PRO A 164 5.45 10.08 23.70
C PRO A 164 4.49 11.19 23.27
N ARG A 165 5.03 12.37 22.93
CA ARG A 165 4.25 13.50 22.40
C ARG A 165 3.65 13.17 21.03
N PHE A 166 4.42 12.53 20.14
CA PHE A 166 3.91 12.06 18.85
C PHE A 166 2.73 11.12 19.02
N TRP A 167 2.89 10.08 19.86
CA TRP A 167 1.84 9.09 20.06
C TRP A 167 0.60 9.69 20.71
N LYS A 168 0.75 10.70 21.57
CA LYS A 168 -0.38 11.46 22.11
C LYS A 168 -1.14 12.23 21.03
N VAL A 169 -0.42 12.87 20.07
CA VAL A 169 -1.04 13.57 18.95
C VAL A 169 -1.74 12.57 18.02
N CYS A 170 -1.05 11.53 17.58
CA CYS A 170 -1.59 10.51 16.68
C CYS A 170 -2.82 9.80 17.29
N GLY A 171 -2.77 9.38 18.54
CA GLY A 171 -3.88 8.72 19.23
C GLY A 171 -5.08 9.63 19.51
N LYS A 172 -4.89 10.96 19.56
CA LYS A 172 -5.99 11.92 19.71
C LYS A 172 -6.86 12.00 18.45
N ILE A 173 -6.25 11.88 17.26
CA ILE A 173 -6.94 12.02 15.97
C ILE A 173 -7.36 10.69 15.36
N CYS A 174 -6.71 9.57 15.72
CA CYS A 174 -6.97 8.26 15.17
C CYS A 174 -7.20 7.22 16.27
N GLY A 175 -8.42 6.69 16.36
CA GLY A 175 -8.79 5.67 17.35
C GLY A 175 -8.34 4.24 17.00
N SER A 176 -7.79 4.00 15.81
CA SER A 176 -7.47 2.65 15.31
C SER A 176 -5.97 2.31 15.32
N VAL A 177 -5.14 3.10 16.02
CA VAL A 177 -3.66 3.00 15.99
C VAL A 177 -3.18 1.57 16.24
N GLU A 178 -3.50 0.97 17.38
CA GLU A 178 -2.99 -0.36 17.75
C GLU A 178 -3.55 -1.47 16.84
N ARG A 179 -4.81 -1.36 16.43
CA ARG A 179 -5.42 -2.30 15.49
C ARG A 179 -4.71 -2.27 14.12
N ALA A 180 -4.41 -1.07 13.63
CA ALA A 180 -3.76 -0.88 12.34
C ALA A 180 -2.30 -1.35 12.36
N LYS A 181 -1.55 -1.04 13.41
CA LYS A 181 -0.18 -1.55 13.62
C LYS A 181 -0.15 -3.07 13.61
N LYS A 182 -1.00 -3.70 14.43
CA LYS A 182 -1.10 -5.17 14.48
C LYS A 182 -1.44 -5.76 13.10
N TRP A 183 -2.34 -5.13 12.35
CA TRP A 183 -2.68 -5.59 11.01
C TRP A 183 -1.49 -5.48 10.05
N LEU A 184 -0.76 -4.37 10.07
CA LEU A 184 0.43 -4.17 9.22
C LEU A 184 1.54 -5.17 9.55
N ASP A 185 1.75 -5.48 10.83
CA ASP A 185 2.76 -6.45 11.28
C ASP A 185 2.42 -7.88 10.81
N THR A 186 1.13 -8.24 10.76
CA THR A 186 0.69 -9.59 10.38
C THR A 186 0.42 -9.76 8.89
N CYS A 187 -0.18 -8.77 8.23
CA CYS A 187 -0.70 -8.87 6.87
C CYS A 187 -0.03 -7.89 5.88
N GLY A 188 0.74 -6.91 6.38
CA GLY A 188 1.31 -5.87 5.52
C GLY A 188 2.19 -6.45 4.41
N ASN A 189 3.05 -7.41 4.71
CA ASN A 189 3.93 -8.04 3.72
C ASN A 189 3.17 -8.67 2.55
N ASP A 190 1.95 -9.18 2.78
CA ASP A 190 1.14 -9.80 1.73
C ASP A 190 0.71 -8.81 0.65
N LEU A 191 0.69 -7.52 0.96
CA LEU A 191 0.35 -6.49 -0.03
C LEU A 191 1.40 -6.36 -1.13
N HIS A 192 2.64 -6.78 -0.88
CA HIS A 192 3.72 -6.69 -1.86
C HIS A 192 3.63 -7.76 -2.97
N ARG A 193 2.79 -8.78 -2.80
CA ARG A 193 2.56 -9.80 -3.83
C ARG A 193 1.79 -9.31 -5.05
N TYR A 194 0.98 -8.26 -4.90
CA TYR A 194 0.09 -7.78 -5.96
C TYR A 194 0.82 -6.93 -6.99
N GLY A 195 0.56 -7.19 -8.30
CA GLY A 195 1.18 -6.47 -9.41
C GLY A 195 2.68 -6.78 -9.57
N VAL A 196 3.11 -7.95 -9.15
CA VAL A 196 4.46 -8.49 -9.36
C VAL A 196 4.33 -9.67 -10.32
N GLU A 197 5.20 -9.74 -11.31
CA GLU A 197 5.38 -10.90 -12.18
C GLU A 197 6.18 -11.98 -11.44
N ASP A 198 5.94 -13.26 -11.75
CA ASP A 198 6.72 -14.41 -11.25
C ASP A 198 8.14 -14.42 -11.80
#